data_488c4d30c342b273f7a330dcfd6369c7
#
_entry.id   488c4d30c342b273f7a330dcfd6369c7
#
_cell.length_a   1.000
_cell.length_b   1.000
_cell.length_c   1.000
_cell.angle_alpha   90.00
_cell.angle_beta   90.00
_cell.angle_gamma   90.00
#
_symmetry.space_group_name_H-M   'P 1'
#
loop_
_entity.id
_entity.type
_entity.pdbx_description
1 polymer ?
#
loop_
_entity_poly.entity_id
_entity_poly.type
_entity_poly.pdbx_seq_one_letter_code
_entity_poly.pdbx_strand_id
1 'polypeptide(L)'
;MEPESTIDRILRRGSLAPASEYDGDQLELEERASLRRVPGLSTELEDITEVEYRQLRLERVVLIGVWGTGTLTGAENSLRELAALAETAGAEVLDGLLQRRAKPDPASYFGKGKAEELRELVKEVGADTVIADTELAPSQRRTLEDIVKVKLVDDTT
;
A
#
# COMPACT_ATOMS: atom_id res chain seq x y z
N MET A 1 23.30 15.67 -10.62
CA MET A 1 22.16 16.05 -9.79
C MET A 1 20.96 15.19 -10.19
N GLU A 2 20.47 14.41 -9.28
CA GLU A 2 19.31 13.57 -9.59
C GLU A 2 18.05 14.43 -9.65
N PRO A 3 17.21 14.22 -10.65
CA PRO A 3 15.94 14.92 -10.69
C PRO A 3 15.06 14.44 -9.54
N GLU A 4 14.39 15.36 -8.91
CA GLU A 4 13.44 15.00 -7.87
C GLU A 4 12.31 14.19 -8.47
N SER A 5 11.86 13.18 -7.72
CA SER A 5 10.67 12.46 -8.12
C SER A 5 9.46 13.39 -8.06
N THR A 6 8.45 13.08 -8.85
CA THR A 6 7.20 13.83 -8.83
C THR A 6 6.58 13.81 -7.43
N ILE A 7 6.71 12.70 -6.73
CA ILE A 7 6.21 12.56 -5.37
C ILE A 7 6.92 13.50 -4.42
N ASP A 8 8.24 13.62 -4.51
CA ASP A 8 9.00 14.52 -3.66
C ASP A 8 8.62 15.98 -3.89
N ARG A 9 8.37 16.37 -5.14
CA ARG A 9 7.89 17.71 -5.45
C ARG A 9 6.53 17.98 -4.82
N ILE A 10 5.63 17.03 -4.90
CA ILE A 10 4.29 17.17 -4.33
C ILE A 10 4.39 17.29 -2.82
N LEU A 11 5.22 16.47 -2.18
CA LEU A 11 5.42 16.52 -0.74
C LEU A 11 6.00 17.87 -0.30
N ARG A 12 6.96 18.40 -1.04
CA ARG A 12 7.53 19.70 -0.72
C ARG A 12 6.51 20.83 -0.85
N ARG A 13 5.74 20.81 -1.91
CA ARG A 13 4.69 21.82 -2.10
C ARG A 13 3.67 21.75 -0.98
N GLY A 14 3.30 20.54 -0.56
CA GLY A 14 2.40 20.37 0.56
C GLY A 14 2.95 20.95 1.86
N SER A 15 4.24 20.74 2.12
CA SER A 15 4.87 21.25 3.34
C SER A 15 5.09 22.76 3.32
N LEU A 16 5.14 23.36 2.14
CA LEU A 16 5.32 24.81 2.00
C LEU A 16 4.00 25.58 1.96
N ALA A 17 2.89 24.90 1.80
CA ALA A 17 1.58 25.54 1.74
C ALA A 17 1.21 26.13 3.11
N PRO A 18 0.74 27.39 3.15
CA PRO A 18 0.32 28.00 4.41
C PRO A 18 -0.90 27.26 4.98
N ALA A 19 -0.88 27.02 6.29
CA ALA A 19 -1.97 26.33 6.96
C ALA A 19 -3.29 27.11 6.87
N SER A 20 -3.22 28.42 6.65
CA SER A 20 -4.40 29.27 6.54
C SER A 20 -5.23 29.05 5.28
N GLU A 21 -4.68 28.33 4.31
CA GLU A 21 -5.35 28.07 3.05
C GLU A 21 -5.98 26.67 2.99
N TYR A 22 -6.29 26.10 4.14
CA TYR A 22 -6.86 24.79 4.20
C TYR A 22 -8.28 24.78 3.66
N ASP A 23 -8.47 24.14 2.53
CA ASP A 23 -9.77 23.88 1.95
C ASP A 23 -9.89 22.39 1.60
N GLY A 24 -10.98 21.97 1.00
CA GLY A 24 -11.20 20.58 0.65
C GLY A 24 -10.16 20.05 -0.35
N ASP A 25 -9.76 20.90 -1.29
CA ASP A 25 -8.76 20.51 -2.30
C ASP A 25 -7.39 20.27 -1.65
N GLN A 26 -7.06 21.07 -0.65
CA GLN A 26 -5.78 20.94 0.03
C GLN A 26 -5.72 19.69 0.88
N LEU A 27 -6.83 19.35 1.55
CA LEU A 27 -6.93 18.09 2.28
C LEU A 27 -6.78 16.90 1.34
N GLU A 28 -7.39 16.96 0.17
CA GLU A 28 -7.26 15.92 -0.83
C GLU A 28 -5.80 15.79 -1.30
N LEU A 29 -5.13 16.92 -1.52
CA LEU A 29 -3.72 16.92 -1.90
C LEU A 29 -2.84 16.32 -0.81
N GLU A 30 -3.13 16.61 0.45
CA GLU A 30 -2.39 16.03 1.56
C GLU A 30 -2.59 14.52 1.65
N GLU A 31 -3.81 14.05 1.44
CA GLU A 31 -4.07 12.61 1.41
C GLU A 31 -3.31 11.94 0.28
N ARG A 32 -3.26 12.57 -0.90
CA ARG A 32 -2.48 12.05 -2.02
C ARG A 32 -1.00 12.04 -1.71
N ALA A 33 -0.49 13.13 -1.15
CA ALA A 33 0.92 13.23 -0.79
C ALA A 33 1.29 12.25 0.33
N SER A 34 0.32 11.79 1.11
CA SER A 34 0.57 10.86 2.20
C SER A 34 0.72 9.41 1.77
N LEU A 35 0.42 9.08 0.51
CA LEU A 35 0.60 7.72 0.01
C LEU A 35 2.08 7.51 -0.32
N ARG A 36 2.66 6.48 0.25
CA ARG A 36 4.08 6.19 0.06
C ARG A 36 4.30 4.71 -0.20
N ARG A 37 5.22 4.44 -1.10
CA ARG A 37 5.72 3.09 -1.28
C ARG A 37 6.77 2.85 -0.21
N VAL A 38 6.69 1.69 0.43
CA VAL A 38 7.61 1.35 1.52
C VAL A 38 8.90 0.82 0.94
N PRO A 39 10.05 1.45 1.22
CA PRO A 39 11.33 1.02 0.65
C PRO A 39 11.72 -0.37 1.16
N GLY A 40 12.30 -1.16 0.28
CA GLY A 40 12.87 -2.44 0.64
C GLY A 40 11.85 -3.52 0.99
N LEU A 41 10.59 -3.33 0.63
CA LEU A 41 9.55 -4.31 0.96
C LEU A 41 9.50 -5.46 -0.05
N SER A 42 9.90 -5.21 -1.29
CA SER A 42 9.90 -6.25 -2.32
C SER A 42 10.72 -7.46 -1.91
N THR A 43 10.16 -8.63 -2.13
CA THR A 43 10.86 -9.88 -1.94
C THR A 43 11.68 -10.19 -3.19
N GLU A 44 12.98 -10.42 -3.02
CA GLU A 44 13.82 -10.83 -4.12
C GLU A 44 13.94 -12.36 -4.11
N LEU A 45 13.60 -12.98 -5.21
CA LEU A 45 13.68 -14.43 -5.38
C LEU A 45 14.86 -14.83 -6.24
N GLU A 46 15.99 -14.11 -6.09
CA GLU A 46 17.17 -14.30 -6.91
C GLU A 46 17.78 -15.71 -6.79
N ASP A 47 17.61 -16.32 -5.63
CA ASP A 47 18.17 -17.64 -5.37
C ASP A 47 17.30 -18.77 -5.87
N ILE A 48 16.13 -18.45 -6.41
CA ILE A 48 15.20 -19.45 -6.93
C ILE A 48 15.25 -19.43 -8.45
N THR A 49 15.48 -20.59 -9.06
CA THR A 49 15.46 -20.67 -10.52
C THR A 49 14.04 -20.43 -11.05
N GLU A 50 13.96 -19.97 -12.27
CA GLU A 50 12.67 -19.72 -12.91
C GLU A 50 11.78 -20.97 -12.89
N VAL A 51 12.37 -22.14 -13.06
CA VAL A 51 11.63 -23.40 -13.02
C VAL A 51 11.08 -23.66 -11.63
N GLU A 52 11.88 -23.49 -10.60
CA GLU A 52 11.46 -23.66 -9.22
C GLU A 52 10.36 -22.65 -8.85
N TYR A 53 10.50 -21.42 -9.30
CA TYR A 53 9.52 -20.39 -9.06
C TYR A 53 8.16 -20.78 -9.65
N ARG A 54 8.14 -21.26 -10.88
CA ARG A 54 6.89 -21.68 -11.54
C ARG A 54 6.26 -22.87 -10.83
N GLN A 55 7.06 -23.79 -10.33
CA GLN A 55 6.53 -24.95 -9.61
C GLN A 55 5.91 -24.59 -8.28
N LEU A 56 6.50 -23.64 -7.58
CA LEU A 56 6.01 -23.20 -6.27
C LEU A 56 4.72 -22.38 -6.36
N ARG A 57 4.45 -21.76 -7.50
CA ARG A 57 3.24 -20.96 -7.72
C ARG A 57 2.98 -19.99 -6.57
N LEU A 58 3.98 -19.23 -6.20
CA LEU A 58 3.87 -18.26 -5.12
C LEU A 58 2.83 -17.21 -5.46
N GLU A 59 1.99 -16.89 -4.48
CA GLU A 59 1.10 -15.73 -4.63
C GLU A 59 1.94 -14.47 -4.69
N ARG A 60 1.60 -13.57 -5.60
CA ARG A 60 2.27 -12.30 -5.77
C ARG A 60 1.44 -11.23 -5.11
N VAL A 61 1.97 -10.62 -4.06
CA VAL A 61 1.15 -9.79 -3.19
C VAL A 61 1.66 -8.36 -3.11
N VAL A 62 0.71 -7.44 -2.91
CA VAL A 62 0.97 -6.06 -2.51
C VAL A 62 0.40 -5.89 -1.12
N LEU A 63 1.16 -5.29 -0.22
CA LEU A 63 0.71 -5.04 1.14
C LEU A 63 0.18 -3.62 1.27
N ILE A 64 -0.86 -3.44 2.07
CA ILE A 64 -1.43 -2.11 2.31
C ILE A 64 -1.65 -1.88 3.81
N GLY A 65 -1.54 -0.63 4.22
CA GLY A 65 -1.81 -0.22 5.58
C GLY A 65 -2.27 1.23 5.65
N VAL A 66 -2.96 1.56 6.74
CA VAL A 66 -3.38 2.92 7.05
C VAL A 66 -2.82 3.25 8.43
N TRP A 67 -2.18 4.43 8.56
CA TRP A 67 -1.70 4.87 9.87
C TRP A 67 -2.23 6.28 10.16
N GLY A 68 -2.74 6.48 11.35
CA GLY A 68 -3.27 7.80 11.76
C GLY A 68 -2.56 8.34 12.99
N THR A 69 -2.07 7.44 13.82
CA THR A 69 -1.34 7.76 15.04
C THR A 69 0.02 7.08 14.99
N GLY A 70 0.96 7.60 15.75
CA GLY A 70 2.31 7.06 15.76
C GLY A 70 3.16 7.61 14.62
N THR A 71 4.29 6.98 14.38
CA THR A 71 5.27 7.45 13.40
C THR A 71 5.15 6.69 12.08
N LEU A 72 5.61 7.32 11.02
CA LEU A 72 5.73 6.66 9.72
C LEU A 72 6.65 5.43 9.84
N THR A 73 7.75 5.56 10.57
CA THR A 73 8.69 4.45 10.77
C THR A 73 7.99 3.25 11.42
N GLY A 74 7.16 3.49 12.43
CA GLY A 74 6.39 2.42 13.07
C GLY A 74 5.44 1.74 12.09
N ALA A 75 4.75 2.52 11.26
CA ALA A 75 3.86 1.97 10.25
C ALA A 75 4.61 1.16 9.20
N GLU A 76 5.77 1.64 8.77
CA GLU A 76 6.60 0.92 7.82
C GLU A 76 7.11 -0.40 8.42
N ASN A 77 7.52 -0.38 9.68
CA ASN A 77 7.98 -1.59 10.36
C ASN A 77 6.86 -2.62 10.51
N SER A 78 5.66 -2.17 10.80
CA SER A 78 4.49 -3.05 10.86
C SER A 78 4.26 -3.74 9.52
N LEU A 79 4.39 -2.99 8.44
CA LEU A 79 4.21 -3.56 7.10
C LEU A 79 5.35 -4.52 6.75
N ARG A 80 6.57 -4.24 7.22
CA ARG A 80 7.71 -5.15 7.03
C ARG A 80 7.53 -6.46 7.79
N GLU A 81 6.94 -6.40 8.98
CA GLU A 81 6.61 -7.61 9.73
C GLU A 81 5.57 -8.45 8.98
N LEU A 82 4.56 -7.79 8.43
CA LEU A 82 3.56 -8.47 7.61
C LEU A 82 4.21 -9.10 6.38
N ALA A 83 5.16 -8.41 5.76
CA ALA A 83 5.89 -8.94 4.62
C ALA A 83 6.66 -10.22 5.00
N ALA A 84 7.30 -10.22 6.15
CA ALA A 84 8.03 -11.41 6.62
C ALA A 84 7.08 -12.59 6.85
N LEU A 85 5.90 -12.33 7.41
CA LEU A 85 4.88 -13.36 7.60
C LEU A 85 4.37 -13.90 6.26
N ALA A 86 4.14 -13.01 5.31
CA ALA A 86 3.69 -13.42 3.97
C ALA A 86 4.75 -14.28 3.27
N GLU A 87 6.01 -13.89 3.35
CA GLU A 87 7.11 -14.67 2.79
C GLU A 87 7.19 -16.07 3.42
N THR A 88 7.05 -16.13 4.73
CA THR A 88 7.03 -17.40 5.46
C THR A 88 5.91 -18.31 4.98
N ALA A 89 4.78 -17.72 4.62
CA ALA A 89 3.63 -18.46 4.08
C ALA A 89 3.78 -18.80 2.60
N GLY A 90 4.88 -18.40 1.96
CA GLY A 90 5.15 -18.73 0.57
C GLY A 90 4.74 -17.67 -0.45
N ALA A 91 4.42 -16.47 -0.01
CA ALA A 91 4.07 -15.40 -0.92
C ALA A 91 5.29 -14.62 -1.38
N GLU A 92 5.22 -14.06 -2.58
CA GLU A 92 6.19 -13.10 -3.08
C GLU A 92 5.65 -11.71 -2.87
N VAL A 93 6.31 -10.92 -2.02
CA VAL A 93 5.89 -9.54 -1.76
C VAL A 93 6.49 -8.65 -2.83
N LEU A 94 5.63 -8.01 -3.62
CA LEU A 94 6.06 -7.15 -4.72
C LEU A 94 6.23 -5.70 -4.30
N ASP A 95 5.35 -5.21 -3.46
CA ASP A 95 5.38 -3.81 -3.03
C ASP A 95 4.45 -3.62 -1.83
N GLY A 96 4.46 -2.42 -1.28
CA GLY A 96 3.59 -2.06 -0.18
C GLY A 96 3.27 -0.58 -0.19
N LEU A 97 2.04 -0.25 0.18
CA LEU A 97 1.56 1.11 0.25
C LEU A 97 1.03 1.42 1.64
N LEU A 98 1.34 2.61 2.13
CA LEU A 98 0.79 3.14 3.36
C LEU A 98 0.05 4.43 3.06
N GLN A 99 -1.12 4.60 3.63
CA GLN A 99 -1.85 5.86 3.54
C GLN A 99 -2.00 6.46 4.93
N ARG A 100 -1.69 7.75 5.06
CA ARG A 100 -1.92 8.47 6.29
C ARG A 100 -3.38 8.94 6.34
N ARG A 101 -4.13 8.40 7.31
CA ARG A 101 -5.51 8.79 7.58
C ARG A 101 -5.76 8.67 9.07
N ALA A 102 -6.60 9.55 9.61
CA ALA A 102 -6.98 9.45 11.01
C ALA A 102 -7.74 8.15 11.29
N LYS A 103 -8.54 7.70 10.33
CA LYS A 103 -9.29 6.45 10.42
C LYS A 103 -9.35 5.80 9.04
N PRO A 104 -9.40 4.47 8.95
CA PRO A 104 -9.67 3.81 7.68
C PRO A 104 -11.03 4.27 7.13
N ASP A 105 -11.14 4.33 5.81
CA ASP A 105 -12.40 4.65 5.17
C ASP A 105 -13.42 3.56 5.50
N PRO A 106 -14.60 3.90 6.01
CA PRO A 106 -15.57 2.88 6.40
C PRO A 106 -16.10 2.06 5.23
N ALA A 107 -16.03 2.57 4.01
CA ALA A 107 -16.50 1.86 2.84
C ALA A 107 -15.41 1.05 2.16
N SER A 108 -14.21 1.60 2.03
CA SER A 108 -13.16 1.03 1.18
C SER A 108 -11.79 0.91 1.85
N TYR A 109 -11.67 1.15 3.15
CA TYR A 109 -10.42 1.10 3.91
C TYR A 109 -9.44 2.20 3.51
N PHE A 110 -8.96 2.22 2.27
CA PHE A 110 -8.24 3.35 1.68
C PHE A 110 -9.25 4.40 1.21
N GLY A 111 -8.82 5.65 1.14
CA GLY A 111 -9.63 6.67 0.49
C GLY A 111 -9.91 6.25 -0.96
N LYS A 112 -11.06 6.65 -1.50
CA LYS A 112 -11.50 6.19 -2.82
C LYS A 112 -10.47 6.40 -3.92
N GLY A 113 -9.86 7.57 -3.97
CA GLY A 113 -8.82 7.84 -4.96
C GLY A 113 -7.58 6.99 -4.77
N LYS A 114 -7.24 6.67 -3.51
CA LYS A 114 -6.09 5.84 -3.19
C LYS A 114 -6.33 4.37 -3.53
N ALA A 115 -7.57 3.93 -3.43
CA ALA A 115 -7.93 2.58 -3.85
C ALA A 115 -7.71 2.40 -5.36
N GLU A 116 -7.99 3.44 -6.14
CA GLU A 116 -7.72 3.41 -7.57
C GLU A 116 -6.23 3.42 -7.88
N GLU A 117 -5.43 4.16 -7.11
CA GLU A 117 -3.98 4.13 -7.24
C GLU A 117 -3.42 2.75 -6.88
N LEU A 118 -3.99 2.12 -5.86
CA LEU A 118 -3.65 0.74 -5.54
C LEU A 118 -3.93 -0.21 -6.70
N ARG A 119 -5.07 -0.03 -7.35
CA ARG A 119 -5.42 -0.82 -8.53
C ARG A 119 -4.37 -0.67 -9.62
N GLU A 120 -3.93 0.55 -9.88
CA GLU A 120 -2.89 0.79 -10.89
C GLU A 120 -1.57 0.13 -10.51
N LEU A 121 -1.17 0.21 -9.25
CA LEU A 121 0.04 -0.44 -8.78
C LEU A 121 -0.06 -1.96 -8.93
N VAL A 122 -1.19 -2.54 -8.55
CA VAL A 122 -1.42 -3.98 -8.66
C VAL A 122 -1.24 -4.44 -10.11
N LYS A 123 -1.76 -3.68 -11.06
CA LYS A 123 -1.58 -3.97 -12.48
C LYS A 123 -0.13 -3.83 -12.92
N GLU A 124 0.53 -2.75 -12.47
CA GLU A 124 1.91 -2.46 -12.86
C GLU A 124 2.86 -3.56 -12.42
N VAL A 125 2.71 -4.03 -11.19
CA VAL A 125 3.62 -5.05 -10.64
C VAL A 125 3.15 -6.47 -10.92
N GLY A 126 1.93 -6.65 -11.38
CA GLY A 126 1.39 -7.97 -11.70
C GLY A 126 1.03 -8.79 -10.46
N ALA A 127 0.52 -8.12 -9.41
CA ALA A 127 0.09 -8.81 -8.21
C ALA A 127 -1.26 -9.50 -8.43
N ASP A 128 -1.46 -10.61 -7.75
CA ASP A 128 -2.73 -11.34 -7.78
C ASP A 128 -3.49 -11.26 -6.46
N THR A 129 -2.87 -10.70 -5.43
CA THR A 129 -3.45 -10.61 -4.09
C THR A 129 -3.00 -9.32 -3.42
N VAL A 130 -3.88 -8.74 -2.61
CA VAL A 130 -3.56 -7.61 -1.73
C VAL A 130 -3.80 -8.04 -0.30
N ILE A 131 -2.84 -7.76 0.58
CA ILE A 131 -2.95 -8.09 2.00
C ILE A 131 -2.97 -6.79 2.80
N ALA A 132 -4.03 -6.61 3.60
CA ALA A 132 -4.15 -5.46 4.49
C ALA A 132 -3.56 -5.76 5.86
N ASP A 133 -2.88 -4.79 6.45
CA ASP A 133 -2.20 -4.91 7.75
C ASP A 133 -3.14 -4.86 8.94
N THR A 134 -4.43 -4.78 8.71
CA THR A 134 -5.44 -4.77 9.78
C THR A 134 -6.64 -5.58 9.33
N GLU A 135 -7.52 -5.89 10.30
CA GLU A 135 -8.77 -6.55 10.01
C GLU A 135 -9.69 -5.62 9.21
N LEU A 136 -10.28 -6.15 8.16
CA LEU A 136 -11.22 -5.42 7.33
C LEU A 136 -12.65 -5.89 7.60
N ALA A 137 -13.59 -4.96 7.65
CA ALA A 137 -15.00 -5.33 7.63
C ALA A 137 -15.32 -6.02 6.29
N PRO A 138 -16.25 -6.98 6.25
CA PRO A 138 -16.60 -7.64 4.99
C PRO A 138 -16.98 -6.68 3.87
N SER A 139 -17.66 -5.58 4.20
CA SER A 139 -18.03 -4.56 3.22
C SER A 139 -16.81 -3.83 2.66
N GLN A 140 -15.83 -3.52 3.52
CA GLN A 140 -14.58 -2.89 3.09
C GLN A 140 -13.81 -3.81 2.14
N ARG A 141 -13.69 -5.08 2.52
CA ARG A 141 -13.01 -6.08 1.69
C ARG A 141 -13.65 -6.17 0.32
N ARG A 142 -14.98 -6.28 0.28
CA ARG A 142 -15.72 -6.42 -0.97
C ARG A 142 -15.54 -5.19 -1.86
N THR A 143 -15.64 -3.99 -1.28
CA THR A 143 -15.46 -2.75 -2.02
C THR A 143 -14.07 -2.66 -2.62
N LEU A 144 -13.04 -2.98 -1.82
CA LEU A 144 -11.66 -2.96 -2.33
C LEU A 144 -11.44 -4.00 -3.42
N GLU A 145 -11.95 -5.21 -3.25
CA GLU A 145 -11.84 -6.24 -4.28
C GLU A 145 -12.49 -5.79 -5.60
N ASP A 146 -13.64 -5.12 -5.51
CA ASP A 146 -14.31 -4.59 -6.68
C ASP A 146 -13.49 -3.50 -7.38
N ILE A 147 -12.76 -2.71 -6.61
CA ILE A 147 -11.91 -1.66 -7.18
C ILE A 147 -10.62 -2.23 -7.76
N VAL A 148 -9.90 -3.03 -6.98
CA VAL A 148 -8.57 -3.50 -7.38
C VAL A 148 -8.60 -4.73 -8.28
N LYS A 149 -9.72 -5.43 -8.30
CA LYS A 149 -9.94 -6.59 -9.19
C LYS A 149 -9.03 -7.77 -8.90
N VAL A 150 -8.50 -7.87 -7.70
CA VAL A 150 -7.74 -9.03 -7.24
C VAL A 150 -8.21 -9.42 -5.84
N LYS A 151 -7.80 -10.58 -5.39
CA LYS A 151 -8.16 -11.10 -4.08
C LYS A 151 -7.63 -10.19 -2.97
N LEU A 152 -8.44 -9.97 -1.96
CA LEU A 152 -8.05 -9.18 -0.79
C LEU A 152 -8.11 -10.06 0.46
N VAL A 153 -7.04 -10.00 1.23
CA VAL A 153 -6.87 -10.77 2.46
C VAL A 153 -6.55 -9.77 3.56
N ASP A 154 -7.01 -10.01 4.76
CA ASP A 154 -6.66 -9.16 5.91
C ASP A 154 -5.82 -9.94 6.92
N ASP A 155 -5.38 -9.22 7.95
CA ASP A 155 -4.46 -9.76 8.95
C ASP A 155 -5.06 -10.92 9.76
N THR A 156 -6.37 -11.06 9.76
CA THR A 156 -7.06 -12.11 10.51
C THR A 156 -7.29 -13.39 9.70
N THR A 157 -6.93 -13.36 8.44
CA THR A 157 -7.09 -14.52 7.53
C THR A 157 -5.81 -15.40 7.48
#